data_6cfdc79cc6d499b602b5019c4884ae33
#
_entry.id   6cfdc79cc6d499b602b5019c4884ae33
#
_cell.length_a   1.000
_cell.length_b   1.000
_cell.length_c   1.000
_cell.angle_alpha   90.00
_cell.angle_beta   90.00
_cell.angle_gamma   90.00
#
_symmetry.space_group_name_H-M   'P 1'
#
loop_
_entity.id
_entity.type
_entity.pdbx_description
1 polymer ?
#
loop_
_entity_poly.entity_id
_entity_poly.type
_entity_poly.pdbx_seq_one_letter_code
_entity_poly.pdbx_strand_id
1 'polypeptide(L)'
;MDTAIQTYIETVQVNDIPWHRLTTTYGRATDFPEALDVLWNMESIETVDAAGEALELNIEHQSTLWHATPFAMIFLLRIFKKAQEASAHNEVAQYLAEQLVELFTVIAECIRDGLMLEHADPLPNFEDMLNEEYLWSEEYDEDEDVLRFEEDDIFPDDLFFSFYYYSLQILLLAIPLLYTSDEGEAKLLGLISANRSV
;
A
#
# COMPACT_ATOMS: atom_id res chain seq x y z
N MET A 1 11.58 -11.04 8.38
CA MET A 1 10.12 -10.81 8.55
C MET A 1 9.60 -11.78 9.58
N ASP A 2 8.75 -11.31 10.47
CA ASP A 2 8.05 -12.15 11.43
C ASP A 2 7.05 -13.07 10.72
N THR A 3 6.94 -14.33 11.19
CA THR A 3 6.02 -15.31 10.61
C THR A 3 4.55 -14.90 10.76
N ALA A 4 4.19 -14.17 11.82
CA ALA A 4 2.84 -13.68 12.04
C ALA A 4 2.46 -12.62 10.99
N ILE A 5 3.34 -11.65 10.75
CA ILE A 5 3.17 -10.62 9.71
C ILE A 5 3.00 -11.27 8.34
N GLN A 6 3.88 -12.22 8.01
CA GLN A 6 3.78 -12.92 6.73
C GLN A 6 2.46 -13.67 6.59
N THR A 7 2.04 -14.39 7.63
CA THR A 7 0.76 -15.12 7.62
C THR A 7 -0.42 -14.17 7.40
N TYR A 8 -0.44 -13.02 8.09
CA TYR A 8 -1.49 -12.01 7.90
C TYR A 8 -1.53 -11.53 6.45
N ILE A 9 -0.38 -11.10 5.90
CA ILE A 9 -0.27 -10.64 4.51
C ILE A 9 -0.74 -11.71 3.50
N GLU A 10 -0.49 -13.00 3.77
CA GLU A 10 -0.86 -14.10 2.89
C GLU A 10 -2.35 -14.47 2.98
N THR A 11 -3.01 -14.24 4.11
CA THR A 11 -4.36 -14.78 4.38
C THR A 11 -5.48 -13.76 4.36
N VAL A 12 -5.22 -12.48 4.72
CA VAL A 12 -6.23 -11.42 4.77
C VAL A 12 -6.95 -11.26 3.41
N GLN A 13 -8.26 -11.04 3.47
CA GLN A 13 -9.09 -10.81 2.27
C GLN A 13 -9.47 -9.34 2.16
N VAL A 14 -9.81 -8.87 0.95
CA VAL A 14 -10.23 -7.47 0.71
C VAL A 14 -11.38 -7.08 1.63
N ASN A 15 -12.34 -7.99 1.85
CA ASN A 15 -13.52 -7.73 2.67
C ASN A 15 -13.25 -7.77 4.18
N ASP A 16 -12.06 -8.19 4.61
CA ASP A 16 -11.68 -8.19 6.04
C ASP A 16 -11.21 -6.80 6.49
N ILE A 17 -10.95 -5.89 5.54
CA ILE A 17 -10.44 -4.55 5.80
C ILE A 17 -11.60 -3.56 5.82
N PRO A 18 -11.74 -2.73 6.87
CA PRO A 18 -12.76 -1.69 6.96
C PRO A 18 -12.36 -0.44 6.15
N TRP A 19 -12.28 -0.57 4.82
CA TRP A 19 -11.79 0.47 3.92
C TRP A 19 -12.45 1.84 4.12
N HIS A 20 -13.75 1.86 4.38
CA HIS A 20 -14.53 3.07 4.62
C HIS A 20 -14.14 3.80 5.91
N ARG A 21 -13.26 3.22 6.73
CA ARG A 21 -12.76 3.78 7.97
C ARG A 21 -11.26 4.07 7.96
N LEU A 22 -10.58 3.80 6.84
CA LEU A 22 -9.16 4.07 6.66
C LEU A 22 -8.95 5.41 5.96
N THR A 23 -8.01 6.19 6.45
CA THR A 23 -7.63 7.47 5.83
C THR A 23 -6.78 7.27 4.59
N THR A 24 -6.98 8.15 3.63
CA THR A 24 -6.17 8.32 2.43
C THR A 24 -5.77 9.79 2.29
N THR A 25 -5.07 10.13 1.22
CA THR A 25 -4.74 11.53 0.90
C THR A 25 -5.97 12.43 0.81
N TYR A 26 -7.07 11.93 0.25
CA TYR A 26 -8.25 12.73 -0.07
C TYR A 26 -9.53 12.20 0.62
N GLY A 27 -9.41 11.64 1.80
CA GLY A 27 -10.54 11.20 2.61
C GLY A 27 -10.44 9.73 3.00
N ARG A 28 -11.45 8.93 2.68
CA ARG A 28 -11.56 7.52 3.06
C ARG A 28 -11.30 6.58 1.89
N ALA A 29 -10.78 5.39 2.18
CA ALA A 29 -10.47 4.35 1.18
C ALA A 29 -11.71 3.56 0.71
N THR A 30 -12.90 4.14 0.74
CA THR A 30 -14.18 3.45 0.49
C THR A 30 -14.21 2.72 -0.86
N ASP A 31 -13.62 3.33 -1.90
CA ASP A 31 -13.67 2.81 -3.27
C ASP A 31 -12.52 1.84 -3.61
N PHE A 32 -11.60 1.59 -2.67
CA PHE A 32 -10.45 0.71 -2.89
C PHE A 32 -10.83 -0.72 -3.29
N PRO A 33 -11.84 -1.37 -2.68
CA PRO A 33 -12.26 -2.70 -3.11
C PRO A 33 -12.63 -2.80 -4.59
N GLU A 34 -13.35 -1.79 -5.11
CA GLU A 34 -13.74 -1.75 -6.53
C GLU A 34 -12.52 -1.54 -7.43
N ALA A 35 -11.65 -0.60 -7.09
CA ALA A 35 -10.42 -0.35 -7.85
C ALA A 35 -9.50 -1.59 -7.86
N LEU A 36 -9.32 -2.27 -6.73
CA LEU A 36 -8.55 -3.51 -6.64
C LEU A 36 -9.16 -4.64 -7.48
N ASP A 37 -10.49 -4.74 -7.56
CA ASP A 37 -11.17 -5.73 -8.40
C ASP A 37 -10.95 -5.45 -9.89
N VAL A 38 -11.00 -4.18 -10.31
CA VAL A 38 -10.67 -3.76 -11.69
C VAL A 38 -9.24 -4.15 -12.04
N LEU A 39 -8.27 -3.86 -11.18
CA LEU A 39 -6.87 -4.24 -11.40
C LEU A 39 -6.69 -5.76 -11.43
N TRP A 40 -7.41 -6.48 -10.59
CA TRP A 40 -7.37 -7.94 -10.57
C TRP A 40 -7.88 -8.57 -11.85
N ASN A 41 -8.94 -8.02 -12.46
CA ASN A 41 -9.57 -8.56 -13.64
C ASN A 41 -8.81 -8.27 -14.94
N MET A 42 -8.03 -7.18 -15.01
CA MET A 42 -7.17 -6.84 -16.16
C MET A 42 -7.93 -6.82 -17.50
N GLU A 43 -9.09 -6.17 -17.55
CA GLU A 43 -9.96 -6.21 -18.75
C GLU A 43 -9.43 -5.35 -19.90
N SER A 44 -8.94 -4.14 -19.61
CA SER A 44 -8.35 -3.24 -20.60
C SER A 44 -7.30 -2.32 -19.97
N ILE A 45 -6.37 -1.80 -20.79
CA ILE A 45 -5.40 -0.80 -20.34
C ILE A 45 -6.08 0.42 -19.76
N GLU A 46 -7.12 0.93 -20.44
CA GLU A 46 -7.87 2.12 -20.01
C GLU A 46 -8.47 1.96 -18.59
N THR A 47 -9.05 0.79 -18.29
CA THR A 47 -9.68 0.54 -16.99
C THR A 47 -8.66 0.34 -15.88
N VAL A 48 -7.56 -0.38 -16.15
CA VAL A 48 -6.50 -0.59 -15.14
C VAL A 48 -5.70 0.68 -14.88
N ASP A 49 -5.49 1.51 -15.89
CA ASP A 49 -4.84 2.80 -15.77
C ASP A 49 -5.63 3.73 -14.85
N ALA A 50 -6.93 3.93 -15.13
CA ALA A 50 -7.79 4.76 -14.32
C ALA A 50 -7.91 4.27 -12.86
N ALA A 51 -8.02 2.95 -12.64
CA ALA A 51 -8.08 2.38 -11.30
C ALA A 51 -6.74 2.48 -10.56
N GLY A 52 -5.62 2.32 -11.29
CA GLY A 52 -4.27 2.50 -10.78
C GLY A 52 -4.02 3.93 -10.32
N GLU A 53 -4.29 4.93 -11.18
CA GLU A 53 -4.18 6.35 -10.83
C GLU A 53 -5.01 6.72 -9.60
N ALA A 54 -6.25 6.22 -9.51
CA ALA A 54 -7.13 6.49 -8.37
C ALA A 54 -6.57 5.95 -7.06
N LEU A 55 -5.95 4.75 -7.07
CA LEU A 55 -5.28 4.18 -5.90
C LEU A 55 -4.00 4.95 -5.56
N GLU A 56 -3.13 5.18 -6.55
CA GLU A 56 -1.85 5.86 -6.39
C GLU A 56 -2.00 7.20 -5.69
N LEU A 57 -2.88 8.07 -6.20
CA LEU A 57 -3.16 9.39 -5.63
C LEU A 57 -3.62 9.35 -4.17
N ASN A 58 -4.17 8.24 -3.72
CA ASN A 58 -4.75 8.09 -2.40
C ASN A 58 -3.85 7.35 -1.41
N ILE A 59 -2.90 6.54 -1.86
CA ILE A 59 -1.98 5.78 -0.98
C ILE A 59 -0.62 6.43 -0.81
N GLU A 60 -0.21 7.29 -1.76
CA GLU A 60 1.02 8.07 -1.70
C GLU A 60 0.76 9.49 -2.18
N HIS A 61 1.19 10.50 -1.44
CA HIS A 61 1.13 11.88 -1.87
C HIS A 61 2.22 12.71 -1.18
N GLN A 62 3.03 13.41 -1.98
CA GLN A 62 4.09 14.29 -1.49
C GLN A 62 5.05 13.60 -0.49
N SER A 63 5.45 12.38 -0.81
CA SER A 63 6.31 11.52 0.03
C SER A 63 5.68 11.12 1.38
N THR A 64 4.36 11.14 1.47
CA THR A 64 3.62 10.68 2.64
C THR A 64 2.81 9.43 2.33
N LEU A 65 2.92 8.41 3.18
CA LEU A 65 2.08 7.23 3.16
C LEU A 65 0.93 7.39 4.16
N TRP A 66 -0.21 6.77 3.85
CA TRP A 66 -1.45 6.91 4.58
C TRP A 66 -1.87 5.59 5.23
N HIS A 67 -2.87 5.65 6.12
CA HIS A 67 -3.37 4.47 6.83
C HIS A 67 -3.78 3.33 5.89
N ALA A 68 -4.42 3.66 4.77
CA ALA A 68 -4.82 2.68 3.77
C ALA A 68 -3.65 2.05 2.99
N THR A 69 -2.47 2.70 2.95
CA THR A 69 -1.35 2.28 2.09
C THR A 69 -0.88 0.85 2.35
N PRO A 70 -0.48 0.44 3.58
CA PRO A 70 0.01 -0.91 3.81
C PRO A 70 -1.04 -1.98 3.49
N PHE A 71 -2.33 -1.70 3.71
CA PHE A 71 -3.41 -2.63 3.36
C PHE A 71 -3.59 -2.75 1.85
N ALA A 72 -3.62 -1.64 1.11
CA ALA A 72 -3.71 -1.66 -0.35
C ALA A 72 -2.54 -2.41 -0.98
N MET A 73 -1.32 -2.21 -0.48
CA MET A 73 -0.12 -2.86 -0.96
C MET A 73 -0.15 -4.38 -0.87
N ILE A 74 -0.85 -4.97 0.12
CA ILE A 74 -1.03 -6.43 0.20
C ILE A 74 -1.69 -6.96 -1.09
N PHE A 75 -2.76 -6.30 -1.50
CA PHE A 75 -3.52 -6.71 -2.68
C PHE A 75 -2.83 -6.33 -3.98
N LEU A 76 -2.19 -5.17 -4.03
CA LEU A 76 -1.36 -4.76 -5.18
C LEU A 76 -0.19 -5.73 -5.42
N LEU A 77 0.44 -6.25 -4.37
CA LEU A 77 1.46 -7.28 -4.51
C LEU A 77 0.91 -8.59 -5.11
N ARG A 78 -0.28 -9.00 -4.69
CA ARG A 78 -0.94 -10.20 -5.26
C ARG A 78 -1.34 -9.98 -6.72
N ILE A 79 -1.81 -8.77 -7.06
CA ILE A 79 -2.12 -8.34 -8.44
C ILE A 79 -0.85 -8.33 -9.27
N PHE A 80 0.25 -7.77 -8.76
CA PHE A 80 1.55 -7.75 -9.43
C PHE A 80 2.03 -9.16 -9.78
N LYS A 81 1.98 -10.09 -8.82
CA LYS A 81 2.32 -11.49 -9.07
C LYS A 81 1.48 -12.09 -10.21
N LYS A 82 0.15 -11.88 -10.18
CA LYS A 82 -0.76 -12.37 -11.22
C LYS A 82 -0.45 -11.73 -12.58
N ALA A 83 -0.18 -10.43 -12.61
CA ALA A 83 0.16 -9.69 -13.81
C ALA A 83 1.47 -10.20 -14.43
N GLN A 84 2.50 -10.41 -13.62
CA GLN A 84 3.77 -10.98 -14.10
C GLN A 84 3.59 -12.39 -14.68
N GLU A 85 2.81 -13.25 -14.05
CA GLU A 85 2.52 -14.61 -14.56
C GLU A 85 1.80 -14.58 -15.92
N ALA A 86 0.98 -13.54 -16.18
CA ALA A 86 0.22 -13.39 -17.41
C ALA A 86 0.92 -12.54 -18.49
N SER A 87 1.91 -11.74 -18.15
CA SER A 87 2.52 -10.69 -18.99
C SER A 87 3.03 -11.19 -20.35
N ALA A 88 3.54 -12.43 -20.43
CA ALA A 88 4.05 -13.01 -21.67
C ALA A 88 2.98 -13.17 -22.77
N HIS A 89 1.68 -13.15 -22.41
CA HIS A 89 0.57 -13.43 -23.32
C HIS A 89 -0.61 -12.45 -23.18
N ASN A 90 -0.49 -11.44 -22.32
CA ASN A 90 -1.52 -10.46 -22.06
C ASN A 90 -0.88 -9.06 -21.93
N GLU A 91 -1.16 -8.18 -22.91
CA GLU A 91 -0.61 -6.82 -22.93
C GLU A 91 -1.11 -5.95 -21.78
N VAL A 92 -2.33 -6.16 -21.29
CA VAL A 92 -2.88 -5.45 -20.13
C VAL A 92 -2.12 -5.86 -18.87
N ALA A 93 -1.83 -7.14 -18.72
CA ALA A 93 -1.05 -7.65 -17.59
C ALA A 93 0.39 -7.12 -17.62
N GLN A 94 1.01 -7.06 -18.82
CA GLN A 94 2.34 -6.48 -18.97
C GLN A 94 2.34 -5.01 -18.56
N TYR A 95 1.41 -4.21 -19.10
CA TYR A 95 1.24 -2.80 -18.76
C TYR A 95 1.07 -2.61 -17.25
N LEU A 96 0.14 -3.35 -16.64
CA LEU A 96 -0.12 -3.26 -15.20
C LEU A 96 1.10 -3.63 -14.35
N ALA A 97 1.86 -4.64 -14.75
CA ALA A 97 3.08 -5.02 -14.05
C ALA A 97 4.12 -3.88 -14.06
N GLU A 98 4.30 -3.21 -15.20
CA GLU A 98 5.19 -2.06 -15.36
C GLU A 98 4.74 -0.89 -14.46
N GLN A 99 3.43 -0.54 -14.45
CA GLN A 99 2.89 0.52 -13.58
C GLN A 99 3.06 0.19 -12.09
N LEU A 100 2.84 -1.05 -11.68
CA LEU A 100 3.04 -1.46 -10.29
C LEU A 100 4.51 -1.42 -9.85
N VAL A 101 5.47 -1.67 -10.75
CA VAL A 101 6.89 -1.48 -10.45
C VAL A 101 7.20 0.00 -10.22
N GLU A 102 6.62 0.92 -11.01
CA GLU A 102 6.77 2.35 -10.82
C GLU A 102 6.19 2.80 -9.48
N LEU A 103 4.96 2.42 -9.16
CA LEU A 103 4.30 2.71 -7.89
C LEU A 103 5.10 2.18 -6.69
N PHE A 104 5.52 0.92 -6.73
CA PHE A 104 6.35 0.33 -5.66
C PHE A 104 7.70 1.03 -5.50
N THR A 105 8.24 1.57 -6.59
CA THR A 105 9.47 2.38 -6.56
C THR A 105 9.26 3.68 -5.81
N VAL A 106 8.17 4.40 -6.10
CA VAL A 106 7.81 5.64 -5.38
C VAL A 106 7.58 5.35 -3.90
N ILE A 107 6.83 4.31 -3.57
CA ILE A 107 6.59 3.91 -2.18
C ILE A 107 7.91 3.53 -1.47
N ALA A 108 8.82 2.84 -2.14
CA ALA A 108 10.12 2.50 -1.57
C ALA A 108 11.00 3.74 -1.30
N GLU A 109 10.90 4.79 -2.12
CA GLU A 109 11.53 6.08 -1.90
C GLU A 109 10.91 6.80 -0.69
N CYS A 110 9.58 6.81 -0.57
CA CYS A 110 8.88 7.35 0.61
C CYS A 110 9.29 6.63 1.91
N ILE A 111 9.36 5.30 1.87
CA ILE A 111 9.77 4.49 3.03
C ILE A 111 11.17 4.87 3.48
N ARG A 112 12.11 5.06 2.55
CA ARG A 112 13.47 5.48 2.88
C ARG A 112 13.47 6.78 3.68
N ASP A 113 12.67 7.74 3.24
CA ASP A 113 12.60 9.06 3.86
C ASP A 113 11.86 8.98 5.21
N GLY A 114 10.80 8.17 5.31
CA GLY A 114 10.06 7.92 6.55
C GLY A 114 10.87 7.18 7.63
N LEU A 115 11.70 6.21 7.24
CA LEU A 115 12.60 5.51 8.17
C LEU A 115 13.71 6.40 8.73
N MET A 116 13.96 7.58 8.15
CA MET A 116 14.92 8.58 8.66
C MET A 116 14.31 9.49 9.73
N LEU A 117 13.00 9.47 9.93
CA LEU A 117 12.36 10.25 10.99
C LEU A 117 12.73 9.67 12.36
N GLU A 118 13.10 10.57 13.33
CA GLU A 118 13.32 10.15 14.71
C GLU A 118 11.97 9.84 15.37
N HIS A 119 11.84 8.57 16.08
CA HIS A 119 10.64 8.12 16.17
C HIS A 119 10.24 7.11 17.04
N ALA A 120 9.16 6.59 16.76
CA ALA A 120 8.39 5.54 17.37
C ALA A 120 8.86 4.17 16.91
N ASP A 121 8.58 3.15 17.71
CA ASP A 121 8.56 1.77 17.26
C ASP A 121 7.25 1.50 16.50
N PRO A 122 7.23 0.60 15.50
CA PRO A 122 5.99 0.23 14.85
C PRO A 122 5.05 -0.50 15.84
N LEU A 123 3.75 -0.46 15.58
CA LEU A 123 2.79 -1.28 16.29
C LEU A 123 3.20 -2.76 16.25
N PRO A 124 2.95 -3.53 17.32
CA PRO A 124 3.46 -4.90 17.45
C PRO A 124 3.01 -5.86 16.35
N ASN A 125 1.76 -5.72 15.87
CA ASN A 125 1.18 -6.56 14.84
C ASN A 125 0.61 -5.71 13.72
N PHE A 126 0.58 -6.26 12.50
CA PHE A 126 0.02 -5.57 11.34
C PHE A 126 -1.45 -5.17 11.57
N GLU A 127 -2.23 -6.08 12.11
CA GLU A 127 -3.66 -5.89 12.39
C GLU A 127 -3.95 -4.86 13.49
N ASP A 128 -2.97 -4.51 14.33
CA ASP A 128 -3.15 -3.50 15.38
C ASP A 128 -3.46 -2.12 14.79
N MET A 129 -3.07 -1.87 13.54
CA MET A 129 -3.48 -0.66 12.82
C MET A 129 -5.01 -0.58 12.59
N LEU A 130 -5.74 -1.68 12.74
CA LEU A 130 -7.21 -1.72 12.65
C LEU A 130 -7.91 -1.60 14.01
N ASN A 131 -7.18 -1.29 15.08
CA ASN A 131 -7.80 -1.04 16.38
C ASN A 131 -8.74 0.16 16.31
N GLU A 132 -9.85 0.09 17.05
CA GLU A 132 -10.95 1.06 17.00
C GLU A 132 -10.50 2.51 17.23
N GLU A 133 -9.48 2.72 18.03
CA GLU A 133 -8.91 4.03 18.33
C GLU A 133 -8.25 4.72 17.12
N TYR A 134 -7.82 3.94 16.12
CA TYR A 134 -7.18 4.43 14.90
C TYR A 134 -8.13 4.59 13.71
N LEU A 135 -9.33 4.01 13.81
CA LEU A 135 -10.28 4.01 12.72
C LEU A 135 -11.18 5.25 12.78
N TRP A 136 -11.59 5.73 11.62
CA TRP A 136 -12.61 6.75 11.51
C TRP A 136 -13.97 6.18 11.95
N SER A 137 -14.94 7.06 12.21
CA SER A 137 -16.30 6.67 12.58
C SER A 137 -16.91 5.74 11.55
N GLU A 138 -17.81 4.84 11.98
CA GLU A 138 -18.51 3.92 11.07
C GLU A 138 -19.35 4.69 10.05
N GLU A 139 -20.04 5.73 10.48
CA GLU A 139 -20.81 6.61 9.61
C GLU A 139 -19.91 7.73 9.07
N TYR A 140 -20.02 7.98 7.76
CA TYR A 140 -19.30 9.09 7.14
C TYR A 140 -19.99 10.42 7.46
N ASP A 141 -19.25 11.33 8.04
CA ASP A 141 -19.63 12.73 8.20
C ASP A 141 -18.40 13.59 7.89
N GLU A 142 -18.49 14.39 6.83
CA GLU A 142 -17.36 15.19 6.34
C GLU A 142 -16.91 16.23 7.36
N ASP A 143 -17.84 16.88 8.05
CA ASP A 143 -17.53 17.90 9.04
C ASP A 143 -16.83 17.29 10.26
N GLU A 144 -17.28 16.11 10.71
CA GLU A 144 -16.65 15.37 11.81
C GLU A 144 -15.27 14.84 11.42
N ASP A 145 -15.12 14.32 10.19
CA ASP A 145 -13.85 13.81 9.68
C ASP A 145 -12.80 14.95 9.61
N VAL A 146 -13.19 16.12 9.08
CA VAL A 146 -12.31 17.30 9.00
C VAL A 146 -11.94 17.78 10.39
N LEU A 147 -12.90 17.89 11.30
CA LEU A 147 -12.67 18.33 12.67
C LEU A 147 -11.70 17.41 13.41
N ARG A 148 -11.89 16.09 13.29
CA ARG A 148 -11.02 15.09 13.87
C ARG A 148 -9.60 15.17 13.31
N PHE A 149 -9.46 15.40 11.99
CA PHE A 149 -8.16 15.58 11.36
C PHE A 149 -7.42 16.83 11.87
N GLU A 150 -8.14 17.90 12.17
CA GLU A 150 -7.54 19.17 12.61
C GLU A 150 -7.27 19.22 14.12
N GLU A 151 -8.10 18.60 14.94
CA GLU A 151 -8.08 18.75 16.40
C GLU A 151 -7.51 17.54 17.15
N ASP A 152 -7.63 16.34 16.57
CA ASP A 152 -7.14 15.11 17.20
C ASP A 152 -5.78 14.71 16.64
N ASP A 153 -4.96 14.11 17.47
CA ASP A 153 -3.75 13.41 17.03
C ASP A 153 -4.14 12.04 16.46
N ILE A 154 -4.73 12.06 15.25
CA ILE A 154 -5.27 10.86 14.60
C ILE A 154 -4.20 9.88 14.15
N PHE A 155 -2.96 10.32 14.07
CA PHE A 155 -1.82 9.50 13.73
C PHE A 155 -0.76 9.58 14.82
N PRO A 156 -0.96 8.88 15.96
CA PRO A 156 0.12 8.70 16.94
C PRO A 156 1.39 8.22 16.25
N ASP A 157 2.55 8.61 16.77
CA ASP A 157 3.86 8.36 16.14
C ASP A 157 4.07 6.89 15.75
N ASP A 158 3.65 5.94 16.60
CA ASP A 158 3.76 4.51 16.37
C ASP A 158 2.83 4.01 15.25
N LEU A 159 1.60 4.53 15.16
CA LEU A 159 0.69 4.24 14.07
C LEU A 159 1.25 4.81 12.75
N PHE A 160 1.66 6.08 12.73
CA PHE A 160 2.20 6.74 11.54
C PHE A 160 3.44 6.01 11.02
N PHE A 161 4.38 5.68 11.92
CA PHE A 161 5.55 4.91 11.57
C PHE A 161 5.21 3.51 11.04
N SER A 162 4.14 2.90 11.54
CA SER A 162 3.67 1.59 11.08
C SER A 162 3.28 1.58 9.60
N PHE A 163 2.80 2.70 9.04
CA PHE A 163 2.49 2.79 7.61
C PHE A 163 3.73 2.51 6.74
N TYR A 164 4.87 3.06 7.13
CA TYR A 164 6.14 2.87 6.43
C TYR A 164 6.75 1.50 6.71
N TYR A 165 6.77 1.11 7.98
CA TYR A 165 7.33 -0.18 8.39
C TYR A 165 6.62 -1.36 7.73
N TYR A 166 5.30 -1.41 7.79
CA TYR A 166 4.53 -2.51 7.21
C TYR A 166 4.50 -2.49 5.69
N SER A 167 4.51 -1.32 5.07
CA SER A 167 4.71 -1.22 3.62
C SER A 167 6.06 -1.79 3.18
N LEU A 168 7.13 -1.56 3.94
CA LEU A 168 8.41 -2.22 3.69
C LEU A 168 8.33 -3.74 3.82
N GLN A 169 7.63 -4.26 4.84
CA GLN A 169 7.47 -5.72 5.01
C GLN A 169 6.82 -6.35 3.77
N ILE A 170 5.84 -5.67 3.16
CA ILE A 170 5.19 -6.15 1.94
C ILE A 170 6.15 -6.07 0.74
N LEU A 171 6.90 -4.98 0.58
CA LEU A 171 7.90 -4.88 -0.49
C LEU A 171 9.00 -5.94 -0.39
N LEU A 172 9.36 -6.37 0.82
CA LEU A 172 10.30 -7.48 1.00
C LEU A 172 9.77 -8.81 0.40
N LEU A 173 8.45 -9.00 0.37
CA LEU A 173 7.82 -10.15 -0.30
C LEU A 173 7.79 -10.02 -1.83
N ALA A 174 7.97 -8.81 -2.37
CA ALA A 174 8.10 -8.63 -3.82
C ALA A 174 9.46 -9.09 -4.37
N ILE A 175 10.52 -9.14 -3.55
CA ILE A 175 11.89 -9.46 -3.99
C ILE A 175 11.97 -10.70 -4.90
N PRO A 176 11.36 -11.85 -4.55
CA PRO A 176 11.44 -13.06 -5.40
C PRO A 176 10.69 -12.94 -6.73
N LEU A 177 9.89 -11.89 -6.91
CA LEU A 177 9.13 -11.62 -8.14
C LEU A 177 9.90 -10.69 -9.09
N LEU A 178 10.95 -10.00 -8.64
CA LEU A 178 11.67 -8.99 -9.41
C LEU A 178 12.83 -9.59 -10.21
N TYR A 179 12.97 -9.18 -11.46
CA TYR A 179 14.02 -9.63 -12.38
C TYR A 179 15.07 -8.54 -12.56
N THR A 180 16.32 -8.85 -12.26
CA THR A 180 17.44 -7.89 -12.39
C THR A 180 17.80 -7.55 -13.84
N SER A 181 17.21 -8.22 -14.83
CA SER A 181 17.38 -7.91 -16.25
C SER A 181 16.51 -6.74 -16.72
N ASP A 182 15.47 -6.39 -15.97
CA ASP A 182 14.67 -5.20 -16.19
C ASP A 182 15.22 -4.04 -15.38
N GLU A 183 15.30 -2.83 -15.97
CA GLU A 183 15.91 -1.66 -15.33
C GLU A 183 15.06 -1.12 -14.18
N GLY A 184 13.73 -1.09 -14.34
CA GLY A 184 12.78 -0.63 -13.32
C GLY A 184 12.76 -1.57 -12.11
N GLU A 185 12.65 -2.87 -12.35
CA GLU A 185 12.67 -3.87 -11.30
C GLU A 185 14.02 -3.93 -10.56
N ALA A 186 15.14 -3.73 -11.29
CA ALA A 186 16.46 -3.67 -10.70
C ALA A 186 16.61 -2.43 -9.79
N LYS A 187 16.05 -1.27 -10.19
CA LYS A 187 15.99 -0.05 -9.36
C LYS A 187 15.20 -0.31 -8.09
N LEU A 188 14.00 -0.86 -8.22
CA LEU A 188 13.14 -1.20 -7.09
C LEU A 188 13.83 -2.15 -6.11
N LEU A 189 14.46 -3.22 -6.63
CA LEU A 189 15.21 -4.17 -5.80
C LEU A 189 16.33 -3.49 -5.02
N GLY A 190 17.04 -2.54 -5.65
CA GLY A 190 18.07 -1.74 -5.01
C GLY A 190 17.55 -0.91 -3.85
N LEU A 191 16.39 -0.24 -4.03
CA LEU A 191 15.74 0.56 -2.99
C LEU A 191 15.25 -0.30 -1.81
N ILE A 192 14.57 -1.42 -2.09
CA ILE A 192 14.11 -2.36 -1.04
C ILE A 192 15.30 -2.87 -0.22
N SER A 193 16.41 -3.20 -0.89
CA SER A 193 17.61 -3.71 -0.23
C SER A 193 18.27 -2.65 0.65
N ALA A 194 18.28 -1.38 0.22
CA ALA A 194 18.79 -0.26 1.00
C ALA A 194 17.93 -0.01 2.25
N ASN A 195 16.60 0.01 2.10
CA ASN A 195 15.65 0.23 3.20
C ASN A 195 15.70 -0.87 4.29
N ARG A 196 16.10 -2.09 3.92
CA ARG A 196 16.26 -3.20 4.88
C ARG A 196 17.43 -2.99 5.85
N SER A 197 18.36 -2.13 5.51
CA SER A 197 19.61 -1.93 6.26
C SER A 197 19.51 -0.78 7.27
N VAL A 198 18.39 -0.05 7.27
CA VAL A 198 18.04 1.00 8.24
C VAL A 198 17.22 0.39 9.35
#